data_680644bb4dbd4a40af3414cd019d1335
#
_entry.id   680644bb4dbd4a40af3414cd019d1335
#
_cell.length_a   1.000
_cell.length_b   1.000
_cell.length_c   1.000
_cell.angle_alpha   90.00
_cell.angle_beta   90.00
_cell.angle_gamma   90.00
#
_symmetry.space_group_name_H-M   'P 1'
#
loop_
_entity.id
_entity.type
_entity.pdbx_description
1 polymer ?
#
loop_
_entity_poly.entity_id
_entity_poly.type
_entity_poly.pdbx_seq_one_letter_code
_entity_poly.pdbx_strand_id
1 'polypeptide(L)'
;MELRVLRYFLAIAREENMTKAASVLHLTQPTLSRQIHQLEQELGTTLFIRNGHHIFLTASGMRLKQRAQDLVELADRTEAEMKQKEEIIAGEISLGIGETVNMVFLSRVMRSLQARYPDVVFSVYTAIADDVICRLDQGLLDFGVLIEPVDITRYQFLELPKKDRWTALLPKAHPLAQKEALTPKDLSQERLITAERKSVQNLIDNWLGAYGNRCTSMNRMNLSLFNKCVMVEQGLGIALGLDFPYVPEGLLMKPLDPPIENRSYLVWKKGPLLSPVLGRFTDEVRRFLSQEAEDE
;
A
#
# COMPACT_ATOMS: atom_id res chain seq x y z
N MET A 1 -18.57 -20.47 12.72
CA MET A 1 -18.47 -19.08 12.19
C MET A 1 -18.74 -19.09 10.70
N GLU A 2 -19.80 -18.42 10.20
CA GLU A 2 -20.21 -18.36 8.81
C GLU A 2 -19.88 -17.00 8.20
N LEU A 3 -19.49 -16.93 6.92
CA LEU A 3 -19.21 -15.66 6.21
C LEU A 3 -20.37 -14.68 6.28
N ARG A 4 -21.60 -15.18 6.17
CA ARG A 4 -22.81 -14.37 6.32
C ARG A 4 -22.86 -13.66 7.65
N VAL A 5 -22.49 -14.33 8.74
CA VAL A 5 -22.50 -13.75 10.10
C VAL A 5 -21.35 -12.74 10.26
N LEU A 6 -20.22 -12.94 9.59
CA LEU A 6 -19.15 -11.94 9.53
C LEU A 6 -19.61 -10.66 8.81
N ARG A 7 -20.37 -10.76 7.71
CA ARG A 7 -20.99 -9.59 7.07
C ARG A 7 -21.94 -8.85 8.01
N TYR A 8 -22.73 -9.58 8.81
CA TYR A 8 -23.58 -8.98 9.82
C TYR A 8 -22.79 -8.24 10.89
N PHE A 9 -21.75 -8.87 11.40
CA PHE A 9 -20.83 -8.27 12.37
C PHE A 9 -20.21 -6.97 11.82
N LEU A 10 -19.72 -6.98 10.58
CA LEU A 10 -19.13 -5.80 9.92
C LEU A 10 -20.16 -4.67 9.72
N ALA A 11 -21.39 -5.01 9.37
CA ALA A 11 -22.47 -4.03 9.22
C ALA A 11 -22.77 -3.33 10.57
N ILE A 12 -22.85 -4.09 11.66
CA ILE A 12 -23.05 -3.50 12.99
C ILE A 12 -21.85 -2.62 13.39
N ALA A 13 -20.63 -3.08 13.13
CA ALA A 13 -19.42 -2.32 13.41
C ALA A 13 -19.31 -1.00 12.60
N ARG A 14 -19.96 -0.93 11.43
CA ARG A 14 -20.02 0.27 10.60
C ARG A 14 -21.11 1.23 11.05
N GLU A 15 -22.32 0.70 11.32
CA GLU A 15 -23.49 1.51 11.67
C GLU A 15 -23.51 1.94 13.15
N GLU A 16 -22.70 1.31 13.99
CA GLU A 16 -22.65 1.51 15.46
C GLU A 16 -24.03 1.46 16.15
N ASN A 17 -24.99 0.84 15.45
CA ASN A 17 -26.39 0.75 15.87
C ASN A 17 -27.04 -0.53 15.29
N MET A 18 -27.58 -1.35 16.21
CA MET A 18 -28.18 -2.66 15.86
C MET A 18 -29.40 -2.52 14.94
N THR A 19 -30.24 -1.53 15.19
CA THR A 19 -31.47 -1.33 14.40
C THR A 19 -31.17 -0.82 13.00
N LYS A 20 -30.23 0.12 12.86
CA LYS A 20 -29.78 0.60 11.56
C LYS A 20 -29.12 -0.52 10.77
N ALA A 21 -28.20 -1.28 11.39
CA ALA A 21 -27.55 -2.42 10.75
C ALA A 21 -28.56 -3.47 10.27
N ALA A 22 -29.55 -3.79 11.10
CA ALA A 22 -30.64 -4.72 10.71
C ALA A 22 -31.42 -4.20 9.51
N SER A 23 -31.73 -2.91 9.46
CA SER A 23 -32.41 -2.27 8.31
C SER A 23 -31.58 -2.40 7.05
N VAL A 24 -30.28 -2.07 7.08
CA VAL A 24 -29.36 -2.19 5.93
C VAL A 24 -29.26 -3.63 5.43
N LEU A 25 -29.30 -4.60 6.34
CA LEU A 25 -29.22 -6.02 6.02
C LEU A 25 -30.58 -6.66 5.66
N HIS A 26 -31.65 -5.89 5.66
CA HIS A 26 -33.01 -6.38 5.47
C HIS A 26 -33.40 -7.49 6.44
N LEU A 27 -33.00 -7.37 7.70
CA LEU A 27 -33.26 -8.29 8.80
C LEU A 27 -34.04 -7.61 9.91
N THR A 28 -34.66 -8.43 10.77
CA THR A 28 -35.19 -7.92 12.03
C THR A 28 -34.07 -7.78 13.07
N GLN A 29 -34.14 -6.75 13.92
CA GLN A 29 -33.15 -6.53 14.97
C GLN A 29 -32.97 -7.74 15.91
N PRO A 30 -34.04 -8.45 16.36
CA PRO A 30 -33.88 -9.67 17.18
C PRO A 30 -33.12 -10.79 16.46
N THR A 31 -33.35 -10.97 15.15
CA THR A 31 -32.62 -11.96 14.35
C THR A 31 -31.13 -11.63 14.29
N LEU A 32 -30.81 -10.38 13.97
CA LEU A 32 -29.41 -9.92 13.92
C LEU A 32 -28.72 -10.07 15.28
N SER A 33 -29.38 -9.64 16.36
CA SER A 33 -28.83 -9.75 17.73
C SER A 33 -28.55 -11.21 18.12
N ARG A 34 -29.45 -12.14 17.76
CA ARG A 34 -29.29 -13.57 18.03
C ARG A 34 -28.08 -14.15 17.28
N GLN A 35 -27.90 -13.79 16.00
CA GLN A 35 -26.78 -14.26 15.20
C GLN A 35 -25.43 -13.78 15.76
N ILE A 36 -25.38 -12.54 16.21
CA ILE A 36 -24.15 -12.01 16.84
C ILE A 36 -23.90 -12.67 18.21
N HIS A 37 -24.91 -12.85 19.01
CA HIS A 37 -24.75 -13.55 20.28
C HIS A 37 -24.24 -14.99 20.10
N GLN A 38 -24.76 -15.70 19.09
CA GLN A 38 -24.25 -17.03 18.73
C GLN A 38 -22.78 -16.99 18.32
N LEU A 39 -22.38 -15.98 17.51
CA LEU A 39 -20.98 -15.78 17.12
C LEU A 39 -20.09 -15.52 18.34
N GLU A 40 -20.54 -14.69 19.28
CA GLU A 40 -19.82 -14.42 20.54
C GLU A 40 -19.65 -15.69 21.38
N GLN A 41 -20.68 -16.53 21.44
CA GLN A 41 -20.63 -17.84 22.15
C GLN A 41 -19.65 -18.80 21.46
N GLU A 42 -19.69 -18.91 20.10
CA GLU A 42 -18.75 -19.76 19.34
C GLU A 42 -17.30 -19.33 19.56
N LEU A 43 -17.04 -18.02 19.64
CA LEU A 43 -15.69 -17.47 19.80
C LEU A 43 -15.27 -17.38 21.29
N GLY A 44 -16.17 -17.61 22.21
CA GLY A 44 -15.92 -17.52 23.67
C GLY A 44 -15.54 -16.09 24.12
N THR A 45 -15.97 -15.05 23.39
CA THR A 45 -15.62 -13.66 23.70
C THR A 45 -16.72 -12.70 23.28
N THR A 46 -16.86 -11.59 24.03
CA THR A 46 -17.77 -10.50 23.67
C THR A 46 -17.11 -9.62 22.61
N LEU A 47 -17.83 -9.33 21.54
CA LEU A 47 -17.35 -8.52 20.42
C LEU A 47 -17.83 -7.07 20.49
N PHE A 48 -18.99 -6.85 21.13
CA PHE A 48 -19.61 -5.54 21.23
C PHE A 48 -19.92 -5.15 22.68
N ILE A 49 -19.75 -3.85 22.97
CA ILE A 49 -20.20 -3.20 24.21
C ILE A 49 -21.40 -2.33 23.86
N ARG A 50 -22.49 -2.42 24.64
CA ARG A 50 -23.68 -1.58 24.49
C ARG A 50 -23.62 -0.42 25.49
N ASN A 51 -23.77 0.79 25.00
CA ASN A 51 -23.92 1.97 25.84
C ASN A 51 -25.12 2.78 25.35
N GLY A 52 -26.27 2.55 25.97
CA GLY A 52 -27.55 3.12 25.54
C GLY A 52 -27.92 2.65 24.13
N HIS A 53 -28.04 3.58 23.21
CA HIS A 53 -28.38 3.31 21.80
C HIS A 53 -27.16 3.06 20.91
N HIS A 54 -25.95 3.24 21.42
CA HIS A 54 -24.70 3.05 20.68
C HIS A 54 -24.06 1.70 20.99
N ILE A 55 -23.40 1.16 19.97
CA ILE A 55 -22.69 -0.11 20.04
C ILE A 55 -21.23 0.14 19.65
N PHE A 56 -20.31 -0.26 20.50
CA PHE A 56 -18.88 -0.12 20.29
C PHE A 56 -18.21 -1.49 20.24
N LEU A 57 -17.12 -1.59 19.49
CA LEU A 57 -16.31 -2.80 19.46
C LEU A 57 -15.48 -2.96 20.73
N THR A 58 -15.40 -4.17 21.25
CA THR A 58 -14.38 -4.55 22.25
C THR A 58 -13.00 -4.66 21.59
N ALA A 59 -11.95 -4.86 22.36
CA ALA A 59 -10.62 -5.19 21.83
C ALA A 59 -10.64 -6.46 20.94
N SER A 60 -11.43 -7.48 21.35
CA SER A 60 -11.66 -8.69 20.56
C SER A 60 -12.47 -8.38 19.28
N GLY A 61 -13.48 -7.51 19.38
CA GLY A 61 -14.25 -7.03 18.24
C GLY A 61 -13.39 -6.28 17.23
N MET A 62 -12.48 -5.42 17.67
CA MET A 62 -11.55 -4.72 16.78
C MET A 62 -10.63 -5.69 16.03
N ARG A 63 -10.10 -6.69 16.71
CA ARG A 63 -9.29 -7.76 16.07
C ARG A 63 -10.11 -8.57 15.07
N LEU A 64 -11.33 -8.94 15.43
CA LEU A 64 -12.21 -9.68 14.52
C LEU A 64 -12.60 -8.81 13.31
N LYS A 65 -12.85 -7.51 13.49
CA LYS A 65 -13.22 -6.60 12.40
C LYS A 65 -12.20 -6.66 11.25
N GLN A 66 -10.93 -6.55 11.57
CA GLN A 66 -9.87 -6.60 10.55
C GLN A 66 -9.86 -7.95 9.82
N ARG A 67 -9.91 -9.07 10.58
CA ARG A 67 -9.90 -10.42 9.98
C ARG A 67 -11.20 -10.72 9.20
N ALA A 68 -12.33 -10.23 9.69
CA ALA A 68 -13.61 -10.42 9.03
C ALA A 68 -13.66 -9.65 7.69
N GLN A 69 -13.06 -8.46 7.62
CA GLN A 69 -12.92 -7.72 6.38
C GLN A 69 -12.11 -8.52 5.36
N ASP A 70 -10.93 -9.01 5.73
CA ASP A 70 -10.06 -9.82 4.87
C ASP A 70 -10.78 -11.08 4.36
N LEU A 71 -11.49 -11.80 5.24
CA LEU A 71 -12.22 -13.03 4.88
C LEU A 71 -13.40 -12.77 3.93
N VAL A 72 -14.15 -11.70 4.17
CA VAL A 72 -15.29 -11.33 3.31
C VAL A 72 -14.79 -10.87 1.95
N GLU A 73 -13.74 -10.03 1.90
CA GLU A 73 -13.12 -9.55 0.67
C GLU A 73 -12.59 -10.73 -0.17
N LEU A 74 -11.87 -11.67 0.45
CA LEU A 74 -11.37 -12.86 -0.24
C LEU A 74 -12.50 -13.74 -0.78
N ALA A 75 -13.59 -13.92 -0.02
CA ALA A 75 -14.73 -14.70 -0.46
C ALA A 75 -15.46 -14.04 -1.64
N ASP A 76 -15.64 -12.70 -1.60
CA ASP A 76 -16.27 -11.93 -2.68
C ASP A 76 -15.45 -12.04 -3.97
N ARG A 77 -14.13 -11.92 -3.87
CA ARG A 77 -13.19 -12.11 -5.00
C ARG A 77 -13.30 -13.52 -5.58
N THR A 78 -13.24 -14.55 -4.71
CA THR A 78 -13.33 -15.95 -5.15
C THR A 78 -14.65 -16.20 -5.88
N GLU A 79 -15.76 -15.66 -5.38
CA GLU A 79 -17.06 -15.78 -6.04
C GLU A 79 -17.08 -15.07 -7.41
N ALA A 80 -16.49 -13.89 -7.52
CA ALA A 80 -16.37 -13.16 -8.77
C ALA A 80 -15.52 -13.92 -9.80
N GLU A 81 -14.37 -14.47 -9.37
CA GLU A 81 -13.50 -15.29 -10.23
C GLU A 81 -14.23 -16.52 -10.77
N MET A 82 -15.00 -17.23 -9.92
CA MET A 82 -15.75 -18.43 -10.35
C MET A 82 -16.92 -18.12 -11.30
N LYS A 83 -17.44 -16.91 -11.29
CA LYS A 83 -18.51 -16.46 -12.19
C LYS A 83 -18.00 -15.99 -13.55
N GLN A 84 -16.71 -15.74 -13.71
CA GLN A 84 -16.12 -15.32 -14.99
C GLN A 84 -16.17 -16.45 -16.01
N LYS A 85 -16.70 -16.14 -17.19
CA LYS A 85 -16.63 -17.03 -18.36
C LYS A 85 -15.25 -16.88 -18.99
N GLU A 86 -14.60 -17.99 -19.32
CA GLU A 86 -13.24 -18.05 -19.90
C GLU A 86 -13.04 -17.22 -21.19
N GLU A 87 -14.12 -16.89 -21.90
CA GLU A 87 -14.07 -16.16 -23.18
C GLU A 87 -14.02 -14.63 -23.05
N ILE A 88 -14.33 -14.06 -21.87
CA ILE A 88 -14.40 -12.61 -21.69
C ILE A 88 -13.25 -12.18 -20.77
N ILE A 89 -12.32 -11.38 -21.34
CA ILE A 89 -11.27 -10.75 -20.55
C ILE A 89 -11.86 -9.53 -19.85
N ALA A 90 -12.31 -9.73 -18.63
CA ALA A 90 -12.94 -8.74 -17.77
C ALA A 90 -12.55 -8.99 -16.31
N GLY A 91 -12.91 -8.09 -15.41
CA GLY A 91 -12.76 -8.23 -13.97
C GLY A 91 -11.74 -7.29 -13.35
N GLU A 92 -11.54 -7.46 -12.05
CA GLU A 92 -10.66 -6.60 -11.25
C GLU A 92 -9.25 -7.16 -11.18
N ILE A 93 -8.26 -6.27 -11.32
CA ILE A 93 -6.85 -6.52 -11.03
C ILE A 93 -6.49 -5.67 -9.82
N SER A 94 -6.15 -6.32 -8.71
CA SER A 94 -5.77 -5.65 -7.48
C SER A 94 -4.24 -5.54 -7.36
N LEU A 95 -3.75 -4.31 -7.23
CA LEU A 95 -2.33 -3.97 -7.20
C LEU A 95 -1.97 -3.25 -5.91
N GLY A 96 -1.08 -3.82 -5.11
CA GLY A 96 -0.47 -3.14 -3.97
C GLY A 96 0.80 -2.41 -4.39
N ILE A 97 0.95 -1.14 -4.03
CA ILE A 97 2.09 -0.33 -4.47
C ILE A 97 2.44 0.75 -3.45
N GLY A 98 3.73 0.99 -3.25
CA GLY A 98 4.21 2.22 -2.61
C GLY A 98 4.28 3.40 -3.58
N GLU A 99 4.71 4.55 -3.08
CA GLU A 99 5.03 5.69 -3.95
C GLU A 99 6.34 5.39 -4.71
N THR A 100 6.29 5.38 -6.04
CA THR A 100 7.43 5.08 -6.93
C THR A 100 7.28 5.78 -8.28
N VAL A 101 8.40 6.14 -8.91
CA VAL A 101 8.42 6.69 -10.28
C VAL A 101 7.86 5.70 -11.30
N ASN A 102 7.89 4.40 -11.01
CA ASN A 102 7.37 3.36 -11.88
C ASN A 102 5.83 3.34 -12.01
N MET A 103 5.11 4.12 -11.16
CA MET A 103 3.67 4.29 -11.35
C MET A 103 3.33 4.94 -12.70
N VAL A 104 4.21 5.77 -13.26
CA VAL A 104 4.05 6.33 -14.61
C VAL A 104 4.05 5.22 -15.66
N PHE A 105 5.01 4.30 -15.59
CA PHE A 105 5.09 3.13 -16.47
C PHE A 105 3.83 2.25 -16.33
N LEU A 106 3.49 1.88 -15.11
CA LEU A 106 2.32 1.03 -14.84
C LEU A 106 1.01 1.67 -15.30
N SER A 107 0.84 2.98 -15.14
CA SER A 107 -0.35 3.69 -15.62
C SER A 107 -0.48 3.63 -17.15
N ARG A 108 0.64 3.66 -17.88
CA ARG A 108 0.64 3.47 -19.36
C ARG A 108 0.20 2.05 -19.72
N VAL A 109 0.71 1.04 -19.01
CA VAL A 109 0.30 -0.37 -19.18
C VAL A 109 -1.18 -0.55 -18.89
N MET A 110 -1.67 -0.04 -17.75
CA MET A 110 -3.07 -0.10 -17.35
C MET A 110 -3.98 0.53 -18.41
N ARG A 111 -3.63 1.72 -18.88
CA ARG A 111 -4.37 2.42 -19.94
C ARG A 111 -4.43 1.60 -21.23
N SER A 112 -3.31 0.99 -21.62
CA SER A 112 -3.25 0.16 -22.84
C SER A 112 -4.12 -1.09 -22.70
N LEU A 113 -4.09 -1.74 -21.53
CA LEU A 113 -4.93 -2.91 -21.28
C LEU A 113 -6.41 -2.55 -21.30
N GLN A 114 -6.83 -1.47 -20.64
CA GLN A 114 -8.22 -1.00 -20.61
C GLN A 114 -8.72 -0.55 -21.98
N ALA A 115 -7.86 0.02 -22.82
CA ALA A 115 -8.22 0.36 -24.21
C ALA A 115 -8.58 -0.88 -25.04
N ARG A 116 -7.98 -2.04 -24.72
CA ARG A 116 -8.24 -3.31 -25.40
C ARG A 116 -9.35 -4.12 -24.73
N TYR A 117 -9.48 -4.01 -23.41
CA TYR A 117 -10.44 -4.73 -22.58
C TYR A 117 -11.15 -3.75 -21.63
N PRO A 118 -12.20 -3.07 -22.09
CA PRO A 118 -12.84 -1.98 -21.34
C PRO A 118 -13.45 -2.39 -19.99
N ASP A 119 -13.81 -3.68 -19.85
CA ASP A 119 -14.42 -4.22 -18.63
C ASP A 119 -13.37 -4.62 -17.57
N VAL A 120 -12.08 -4.32 -17.80
CA VAL A 120 -11.02 -4.51 -16.81
C VAL A 120 -10.95 -3.30 -15.90
N VAL A 121 -11.02 -3.54 -14.60
CA VAL A 121 -10.91 -2.53 -13.55
C VAL A 121 -9.62 -2.75 -12.76
N PHE A 122 -8.92 -1.67 -12.44
CA PHE A 122 -7.77 -1.72 -11.52
C PHE A 122 -8.15 -1.17 -10.15
N SER A 123 -7.87 -1.95 -9.13
CA SER A 123 -7.94 -1.54 -7.72
C SER A 123 -6.51 -1.33 -7.21
N VAL A 124 -6.17 -0.10 -6.83
CA VAL A 124 -4.80 0.23 -6.39
C VAL A 124 -4.79 0.49 -4.90
N TYR A 125 -4.08 -0.37 -4.17
CA TYR A 125 -3.87 -0.26 -2.74
C TYR A 125 -2.50 0.35 -2.46
N THR A 126 -2.47 1.58 -1.97
CA THR A 126 -1.21 2.26 -1.63
C THR A 126 -0.79 1.94 -0.21
N ALA A 127 0.36 1.28 -0.04
CA ALA A 127 0.87 0.87 1.26
C ALA A 127 2.41 0.65 1.23
N ILE A 128 2.99 0.48 2.41
CA ILE A 128 4.40 0.07 2.53
C ILE A 128 4.57 -1.40 2.10
N ALA A 129 5.79 -1.78 1.75
CA ALA A 129 6.07 -3.11 1.22
C ALA A 129 5.62 -4.24 2.17
N ASP A 130 5.72 -4.06 3.48
CA ASP A 130 5.35 -5.10 4.45
C ASP A 130 3.83 -5.37 4.45
N ASP A 131 3.01 -4.32 4.30
CA ASP A 131 1.54 -4.46 4.17
C ASP A 131 1.15 -5.05 2.81
N VAL A 132 1.83 -4.63 1.73
CA VAL A 132 1.64 -5.21 0.39
C VAL A 132 1.95 -6.71 0.40
N ILE A 133 3.09 -7.11 0.99
CA ILE A 133 3.49 -8.51 1.15
C ILE A 133 2.44 -9.30 1.94
N CYS A 134 2.00 -8.75 3.08
CA CYS A 134 0.98 -9.40 3.90
C CYS A 134 -0.31 -9.67 3.11
N ARG A 135 -0.81 -8.69 2.36
CA ARG A 135 -2.01 -8.82 1.54
C ARG A 135 -1.83 -9.73 0.33
N LEU A 136 -0.66 -9.72 -0.31
CA LEU A 136 -0.31 -10.69 -1.36
C LEU A 136 -0.36 -12.12 -0.82
N ASP A 137 0.26 -12.36 0.33
CA ASP A 137 0.30 -13.68 0.96
C ASP A 137 -1.10 -14.18 1.36
N GLN A 138 -2.00 -13.27 1.70
CA GLN A 138 -3.41 -13.54 2.01
C GLN A 138 -4.29 -13.75 0.76
N GLY A 139 -3.80 -13.42 -0.45
CA GLY A 139 -4.58 -13.46 -1.68
C GLY A 139 -5.53 -12.27 -1.86
N LEU A 140 -5.35 -11.22 -1.09
CA LEU A 140 -6.12 -9.96 -1.18
C LEU A 140 -5.58 -9.01 -2.25
N LEU A 141 -4.40 -9.28 -2.78
CA LEU A 141 -3.81 -8.60 -3.94
C LEU A 141 -3.36 -9.64 -4.95
N ASP A 142 -3.48 -9.31 -6.23
CA ASP A 142 -2.98 -10.11 -7.34
C ASP A 142 -1.49 -9.82 -7.58
N PHE A 143 -1.15 -8.56 -7.52
CA PHE A 143 0.20 -8.05 -7.75
C PHE A 143 0.63 -7.09 -6.65
N GLY A 144 1.95 -7.04 -6.44
CA GLY A 144 2.58 -6.03 -5.61
C GLY A 144 3.71 -5.34 -6.35
N VAL A 145 3.92 -4.05 -6.10
CA VAL A 145 5.14 -3.36 -6.50
C VAL A 145 5.99 -3.15 -5.27
N LEU A 146 7.14 -3.82 -5.25
CA LEU A 146 8.05 -3.82 -4.13
C LEU A 146 9.36 -3.13 -4.52
N ILE A 147 9.80 -2.20 -3.68
CA ILE A 147 11.03 -1.43 -3.85
C ILE A 147 12.09 -1.97 -2.90
N GLU A 148 13.32 -2.17 -3.37
CA GLU A 148 14.46 -2.53 -2.52
C GLU A 148 14.65 -1.54 -1.34
N PRO A 149 15.14 -2.01 -0.18
CA PRO A 149 15.54 -3.37 0.15
C PRO A 149 14.33 -4.25 0.55
N VAL A 150 14.12 -5.36 -0.16
CA VAL A 150 13.01 -6.29 0.04
C VAL A 150 13.40 -7.70 -0.42
N ASP A 151 12.91 -8.72 0.26
CA ASP A 151 13.05 -10.12 -0.16
C ASP A 151 11.89 -10.52 -1.09
N ILE A 152 12.20 -10.78 -2.36
CA ILE A 152 11.24 -11.20 -3.39
C ILE A 152 11.39 -12.68 -3.79
N THR A 153 12.24 -13.45 -3.11
CA THR A 153 12.56 -14.83 -3.49
C THR A 153 11.35 -15.77 -3.51
N ARG A 154 10.31 -15.45 -2.75
CA ARG A 154 9.06 -16.22 -2.66
C ARG A 154 8.08 -15.96 -3.81
N TYR A 155 8.32 -14.94 -4.63
CA TYR A 155 7.42 -14.48 -5.68
C TYR A 155 7.97 -14.79 -7.06
N GLN A 156 7.10 -14.77 -8.06
CA GLN A 156 7.48 -14.48 -9.44
C GLN A 156 7.56 -12.96 -9.57
N PHE A 157 8.44 -12.47 -10.44
CA PHE A 157 8.63 -11.03 -10.56
C PHE A 157 9.04 -10.61 -11.98
N LEU A 158 8.82 -9.32 -12.25
CA LEU A 158 9.38 -8.57 -13.36
C LEU A 158 10.05 -7.32 -12.78
N GLU A 159 11.29 -7.06 -13.16
CA GLU A 159 11.97 -5.81 -12.82
C GLU A 159 11.35 -4.66 -13.60
N LEU A 160 11.02 -3.55 -12.93
CA LEU A 160 10.45 -2.36 -13.55
C LEU A 160 11.55 -1.47 -14.13
N PRO A 161 11.26 -0.67 -15.18
CA PRO A 161 12.31 -0.09 -16.01
C PRO A 161 13.08 1.03 -15.33
N LYS A 162 12.50 1.73 -14.34
CA LYS A 162 13.16 2.86 -13.70
C LYS A 162 13.59 2.53 -12.29
N LYS A 163 14.80 2.96 -11.93
CA LYS A 163 15.27 2.93 -10.57
C LYS A 163 14.67 4.09 -9.79
N ASP A 164 14.25 3.82 -8.57
CA ASP A 164 13.84 4.83 -7.59
C ASP A 164 15.09 5.43 -6.95
N ARG A 165 15.31 6.72 -7.15
CA ARG A 165 16.44 7.46 -6.58
C ARG A 165 16.06 8.10 -5.26
N TRP A 166 16.98 8.10 -4.32
CA TRP A 166 16.80 8.80 -3.05
C TRP A 166 17.25 10.25 -3.15
N THR A 167 16.46 11.11 -2.54
CA THR A 167 16.69 12.56 -2.52
C THR A 167 16.43 13.13 -1.13
N ALA A 168 16.91 14.33 -0.91
CA ALA A 168 16.57 15.15 0.24
C ALA A 168 15.59 16.25 -0.19
N LEU A 169 14.40 16.26 0.41
CA LEU A 169 13.38 17.28 0.24
C LEU A 169 13.59 18.39 1.28
N LEU A 170 13.75 19.64 0.81
CA LEU A 170 14.02 20.79 1.67
C LEU A 170 13.43 22.08 1.09
N PRO A 171 13.25 23.15 1.90
CA PRO A 171 12.80 24.44 1.41
C PRO A 171 13.81 25.06 0.43
N LYS A 172 13.34 25.72 -0.62
CA LYS A 172 14.20 26.47 -1.55
C LYS A 172 15.06 27.54 -0.86
N ALA A 173 14.57 28.10 0.25
CA ALA A 173 15.29 29.08 1.03
C ALA A 173 16.36 28.48 1.96
N HIS A 174 16.44 27.14 2.06
CA HIS A 174 17.43 26.49 2.93
C HIS A 174 18.86 26.70 2.40
N PRO A 175 19.89 26.92 3.26
CA PRO A 175 21.28 27.10 2.79
C PRO A 175 21.78 25.94 1.92
N LEU A 176 21.39 24.70 2.24
CA LEU A 176 21.76 23.50 1.47
C LEU A 176 21.11 23.45 0.09
N ALA A 177 20.09 24.26 -0.21
CA ALA A 177 19.46 24.32 -1.52
C ALA A 177 20.40 24.81 -2.64
N GLN A 178 21.48 25.51 -2.28
CA GLN A 178 22.48 25.98 -3.22
C GLN A 178 23.45 24.90 -3.71
N LYS A 179 23.51 23.75 -3.02
CA LYS A 179 24.37 22.63 -3.42
C LYS A 179 23.72 21.84 -4.55
N GLU A 180 24.56 21.25 -5.41
CA GLU A 180 24.09 20.36 -6.48
C GLU A 180 23.59 19.04 -5.93
N ALA A 181 24.29 18.45 -4.94
CA ALA A 181 23.94 17.23 -4.24
C ALA A 181 24.26 17.36 -2.75
N LEU A 182 23.66 16.53 -1.91
CA LEU A 182 23.84 16.55 -0.45
C LEU A 182 24.57 15.29 0.02
N THR A 183 25.61 15.51 0.79
CA THR A 183 26.43 14.44 1.42
C THR A 183 25.96 14.14 2.84
N PRO A 184 26.32 12.96 3.43
CA PRO A 184 26.07 12.66 4.83
C PRO A 184 26.61 13.75 5.79
N LYS A 185 27.73 14.37 5.44
CA LYS A 185 28.32 15.47 6.20
C LYS A 185 27.40 16.71 6.22
N ASP A 186 26.79 17.04 5.11
CA ASP A 186 25.89 18.20 4.99
C ASP A 186 24.66 18.05 5.88
N LEU A 187 24.14 16.83 5.99
CA LEU A 187 22.96 16.51 6.78
C LEU A 187 23.25 16.26 8.26
N SER A 188 24.52 16.21 8.66
CA SER A 188 24.95 15.80 10.02
C SER A 188 24.50 16.75 11.14
N GLN A 189 24.11 17.99 10.84
CA GLN A 189 23.64 18.97 11.82
C GLN A 189 22.12 19.25 11.67
N GLU A 190 21.47 18.56 10.73
CA GLU A 190 20.09 18.80 10.39
C GLU A 190 19.13 17.90 11.19
N ARG A 191 17.89 18.32 11.27
CA ARG A 191 16.80 17.45 11.67
C ARG A 191 16.31 16.68 10.46
N LEU A 192 16.24 15.35 10.57
CA LEU A 192 15.83 14.52 9.45
C LEU A 192 14.43 13.94 9.66
N ILE A 193 13.72 13.76 8.55
CA ILE A 193 12.46 13.01 8.46
C ILE A 193 12.75 11.80 7.57
N THR A 194 12.63 10.59 8.12
CA THR A 194 12.99 9.33 7.44
C THR A 194 11.83 8.34 7.47
N ALA A 195 11.98 7.21 6.75
CA ALA A 195 10.99 6.14 6.78
C ALA A 195 11.02 5.39 8.12
N GLU A 196 9.85 4.89 8.55
CA GLU A 196 9.73 4.06 9.75
C GLU A 196 10.17 2.61 9.48
N ARG A 197 10.05 2.12 8.25
CA ARG A 197 10.38 0.73 7.87
C ARG A 197 11.85 0.41 8.18
N LYS A 198 12.09 -0.65 8.97
CA LYS A 198 13.42 -0.97 9.51
C LYS A 198 14.49 -1.19 8.44
N SER A 199 14.16 -1.88 7.35
CA SER A 199 15.10 -2.11 6.24
C SER A 199 15.54 -0.80 5.56
N VAL A 200 14.62 0.17 5.46
CA VAL A 200 14.90 1.50 4.91
C VAL A 200 15.71 2.33 5.91
N GLN A 201 15.41 2.24 7.22
CA GLN A 201 16.25 2.86 8.24
C GLN A 201 17.69 2.39 8.13
N ASN A 202 17.91 1.07 8.05
CA ASN A 202 19.25 0.49 7.90
C ASN A 202 19.97 1.01 6.63
N LEU A 203 19.24 1.18 5.53
CA LEU A 203 19.79 1.76 4.30
C LEU A 203 20.28 3.19 4.53
N ILE A 204 19.47 4.03 5.16
CA ILE A 204 19.79 5.42 5.45
C ILE A 204 20.90 5.52 6.51
N ASP A 205 20.83 4.71 7.58
CA ASP A 205 21.86 4.67 8.62
C ASP A 205 23.22 4.27 8.04
N ASN A 206 23.25 3.29 7.14
CA ASN A 206 24.48 2.89 6.44
C ASN A 206 25.01 4.01 5.54
N TRP A 207 24.15 4.71 4.84
CA TRP A 207 24.53 5.83 4.00
C TRP A 207 25.06 7.01 4.83
N LEU A 208 24.42 7.35 5.94
CA LEU A 208 24.87 8.39 6.86
C LEU A 208 26.19 8.00 7.54
N GLY A 209 26.44 6.72 7.80
CA GLY A 209 27.65 6.21 8.43
C GLY A 209 27.93 6.90 9.77
N ALA A 210 29.17 7.35 9.96
CA ALA A 210 29.61 8.05 11.21
C ALA A 210 28.86 9.38 11.43
N TYR A 211 28.23 9.96 10.44
CA TYR A 211 27.50 11.22 10.54
C TYR A 211 26.08 11.04 11.09
N GLY A 212 25.49 9.85 11.02
CA GLY A 212 24.14 9.58 11.51
C GLY A 212 23.95 9.87 13.00
N ASN A 213 24.98 9.57 13.82
CA ASN A 213 24.97 9.86 15.26
C ASN A 213 25.02 11.36 15.60
N ARG A 214 25.27 12.22 14.63
CA ARG A 214 25.37 13.67 14.79
C ARG A 214 24.10 14.41 14.38
N CYS A 215 23.17 13.72 13.69
CA CYS A 215 21.88 14.30 13.33
C CYS A 215 21.09 14.69 14.60
N THR A 216 20.54 15.89 14.61
CA THR A 216 19.96 16.50 15.82
C THR A 216 18.73 15.75 16.30
N SER A 217 17.91 15.24 15.37
CA SER A 217 16.75 14.38 15.63
C SER A 217 16.30 13.70 14.34
N MET A 218 15.62 12.55 14.47
CA MET A 218 14.98 11.87 13.35
C MET A 218 13.49 11.71 13.63
N ASN A 219 12.65 12.39 12.84
CA ASN A 219 11.25 12.08 12.76
C ASN A 219 11.04 10.90 11.80
N ARG A 220 10.09 10.03 12.11
CA ARG A 220 9.80 8.84 11.31
C ARG A 220 8.39 8.88 10.78
N MET A 221 8.22 8.49 9.52
CA MET A 221 6.91 8.36 8.91
C MET A 221 6.91 7.32 7.80
N ASN A 222 5.77 6.72 7.57
CA ASN A 222 5.53 5.85 6.43
C ASN A 222 4.80 6.63 5.35
N LEU A 223 5.17 6.40 4.09
CA LEU A 223 4.52 6.92 2.88
C LEU A 223 4.00 8.37 2.98
N SER A 224 3.38 8.83 1.92
CA SER A 224 2.78 10.15 1.74
C SER A 224 3.80 11.27 1.51
N LEU A 225 4.07 11.50 0.24
CA LEU A 225 4.82 12.68 -0.21
C LEU A 225 4.16 13.98 0.28
N PHE A 226 2.83 14.05 0.25
CA PHE A 226 2.09 15.24 0.70
C PHE A 226 2.42 15.58 2.16
N ASN A 227 2.32 14.61 3.08
CA ASN A 227 2.63 14.87 4.49
C ASN A 227 4.11 15.24 4.70
N LYS A 228 5.04 14.64 3.95
CA LYS A 228 6.46 15.03 3.97
C LYS A 228 6.64 16.48 3.54
N CYS A 229 6.00 16.90 2.46
CA CYS A 229 6.06 18.29 2.00
C CYS A 229 5.58 19.25 3.09
N VAL A 230 4.41 18.98 3.68
CA VAL A 230 3.87 19.81 4.77
C VAL A 230 4.81 19.86 5.98
N MET A 231 5.37 18.73 6.41
CA MET A 231 6.32 18.68 7.53
C MET A 231 7.57 19.51 7.24
N VAL A 232 8.10 19.43 6.03
CA VAL A 232 9.27 20.22 5.62
C VAL A 232 8.94 21.70 5.54
N GLU A 233 7.80 22.08 4.98
CA GLU A 233 7.33 23.48 4.93
C GLU A 233 7.16 24.08 6.33
N GLN A 234 6.70 23.27 7.30
CA GLN A 234 6.56 23.71 8.70
C GLN A 234 7.87 23.65 9.51
N GLY A 235 9.00 23.36 8.85
CA GLY A 235 10.33 23.40 9.48
C GLY A 235 10.63 22.23 10.41
N LEU A 236 9.94 21.08 10.26
CA LEU A 236 10.21 19.89 11.10
C LEU A 236 11.53 19.22 10.73
N GLY A 237 12.12 19.53 9.58
CA GLY A 237 13.41 19.03 9.14
C GLY A 237 13.47 18.82 7.63
N ILE A 238 14.58 18.22 7.17
CA ILE A 238 14.82 17.78 5.79
C ILE A 238 14.32 16.35 5.66
N ALA A 239 13.46 16.06 4.66
CA ALA A 239 12.95 14.72 4.48
C ALA A 239 13.79 13.93 3.48
N LEU A 240 14.25 12.73 3.88
CA LEU A 240 14.87 11.76 2.99
C LEU A 240 13.79 10.83 2.41
N GLY A 241 13.75 10.72 1.10
CA GLY A 241 12.75 9.92 0.39
C GLY A 241 13.09 9.72 -1.07
N LEU A 242 12.22 9.02 -1.76
CA LEU A 242 12.35 8.79 -3.20
C LEU A 242 12.08 10.07 -3.97
N ASP A 243 12.68 10.19 -5.15
CA ASP A 243 12.49 11.30 -6.07
C ASP A 243 11.09 11.26 -6.71
N PHE A 244 10.44 12.43 -6.79
CA PHE A 244 9.14 12.58 -7.41
C PHE A 244 9.08 13.83 -8.29
N PRO A 245 8.41 13.74 -9.45
CA PRO A 245 8.35 14.85 -10.39
C PRO A 245 7.46 16.03 -9.92
N TYR A 246 6.66 15.83 -8.87
CA TYR A 246 5.70 16.82 -8.39
C TYR A 246 6.04 17.25 -6.97
N VAL A 247 6.66 18.42 -6.84
CA VAL A 247 7.04 19.02 -5.55
C VAL A 247 6.40 20.41 -5.45
N PRO A 248 5.85 20.81 -4.28
CA PRO A 248 5.31 22.15 -4.09
C PRO A 248 6.32 23.25 -4.41
N GLU A 249 5.84 24.41 -4.88
CA GLU A 249 6.70 25.50 -5.41
C GLU A 249 7.74 25.98 -4.40
N GLY A 250 7.43 25.97 -3.10
CA GLY A 250 8.35 26.41 -2.01
C GLY A 250 9.45 25.41 -1.67
N LEU A 251 9.37 24.20 -2.20
CA LEU A 251 10.29 23.09 -1.91
C LEU A 251 11.11 22.70 -3.13
N LEU A 252 12.17 21.94 -2.89
CA LEU A 252 12.93 21.27 -3.94
C LEU A 252 13.50 19.95 -3.41
N MET A 253 13.82 19.05 -4.33
CA MET A 253 14.53 17.81 -4.07
C MET A 253 15.98 17.94 -4.53
N LYS A 254 16.90 17.49 -3.70
CA LYS A 254 18.34 17.42 -4.00
C LYS A 254 18.79 15.97 -4.01
N PRO A 255 19.55 15.55 -5.03
CA PRO A 255 20.15 14.22 -5.04
C PRO A 255 21.09 14.02 -3.86
N LEU A 256 21.23 12.77 -3.44
CA LEU A 256 22.19 12.36 -2.43
C LEU A 256 23.56 12.03 -3.08
N ASP A 257 24.64 12.30 -2.37
CA ASP A 257 26.00 11.95 -2.77
C ASP A 257 26.72 11.24 -1.60
N PRO A 258 27.15 9.97 -1.70
CA PRO A 258 26.94 9.09 -2.87
C PRO A 258 25.47 8.77 -3.13
N PRO A 259 25.09 8.53 -4.41
CA PRO A 259 23.70 8.27 -4.76
C PRO A 259 23.20 6.95 -4.18
N ILE A 260 21.94 6.93 -3.77
CA ILE A 260 21.20 5.72 -3.41
C ILE A 260 20.15 5.49 -4.49
N GLU A 261 20.19 4.34 -5.12
CA GLU A 261 19.23 3.90 -6.13
C GLU A 261 18.69 2.52 -5.74
N ASN A 262 17.39 2.34 -5.85
CA ASN A 262 16.70 1.09 -5.57
C ASN A 262 15.96 0.61 -6.81
N ARG A 263 15.99 -0.70 -7.04
CA ARG A 263 15.16 -1.33 -8.07
C ARG A 263 13.76 -1.54 -7.54
N SER A 264 12.81 -1.59 -8.45
CA SER A 264 11.42 -1.90 -8.17
C SER A 264 10.98 -3.11 -8.96
N TYR A 265 10.17 -3.95 -8.37
CA TYR A 265 9.72 -5.21 -8.95
C TYR A 265 8.20 -5.30 -8.89
N LEU A 266 7.58 -5.64 -10.01
CA LEU A 266 6.21 -6.14 -10.03
C LEU A 266 6.27 -7.62 -9.62
N VAL A 267 5.61 -7.99 -8.54
CA VAL A 267 5.65 -9.34 -7.96
C VAL A 267 4.27 -9.95 -7.84
N TRP A 268 4.17 -11.28 -7.92
CA TRP A 268 2.96 -12.05 -7.67
C TRP A 268 3.31 -13.45 -7.11
N LYS A 269 2.35 -14.15 -6.54
CA LYS A 269 2.56 -15.49 -5.99
C LYS A 269 3.07 -16.46 -7.04
N LYS A 270 3.97 -17.38 -6.64
CA LYS A 270 4.40 -18.49 -7.48
C LYS A 270 3.22 -19.42 -7.74
N GLY A 271 3.04 -19.81 -9.00
CA GLY A 271 1.96 -20.67 -9.46
C GLY A 271 1.28 -20.12 -10.71
N PRO A 272 0.25 -20.81 -11.20
CA PRO A 272 -0.55 -20.31 -12.32
C PRO A 272 -1.33 -19.06 -11.89
N LEU A 273 -1.44 -18.09 -12.78
CA LEU A 273 -2.37 -16.98 -12.60
C LEU A 273 -3.80 -17.52 -12.75
N LEU A 274 -4.61 -17.35 -11.72
CA LEU A 274 -5.92 -17.98 -11.61
C LEU A 274 -6.97 -17.40 -12.56
N SER A 275 -6.74 -16.19 -13.06
CA SER A 275 -7.67 -15.48 -13.96
C SER A 275 -6.98 -15.10 -15.28
N PRO A 276 -7.67 -15.26 -16.45
CA PRO A 276 -7.11 -14.86 -17.75
C PRO A 276 -6.68 -13.39 -17.81
N VAL A 277 -7.38 -12.48 -17.11
CA VAL A 277 -7.04 -11.05 -17.11
C VAL A 277 -5.69 -10.78 -16.46
N LEU A 278 -5.29 -11.56 -15.44
CA LEU A 278 -3.98 -11.43 -14.77
C LEU A 278 -2.85 -11.83 -15.73
N GLY A 279 -3.07 -12.89 -16.53
CA GLY A 279 -2.15 -13.29 -17.60
C GLY A 279 -1.99 -12.19 -18.64
N ARG A 280 -3.10 -11.60 -19.12
CA ARG A 280 -3.07 -10.47 -20.06
C ARG A 280 -2.33 -9.25 -19.51
N PHE A 281 -2.50 -8.97 -18.23
CA PHE A 281 -1.76 -7.87 -17.59
C PHE A 281 -0.25 -8.14 -17.56
N THR A 282 0.20 -9.33 -17.17
CA THR A 282 1.63 -9.67 -17.18
C THR A 282 2.21 -9.65 -18.60
N ASP A 283 1.47 -10.11 -19.61
CA ASP A 283 1.92 -10.08 -21.01
C ASP A 283 2.06 -8.61 -21.49
N GLU A 284 1.11 -7.75 -21.11
CA GLU A 284 1.16 -6.33 -21.46
C GLU A 284 2.34 -5.62 -20.77
N VAL A 285 2.62 -5.93 -19.48
CA VAL A 285 3.81 -5.43 -18.78
C VAL A 285 5.08 -5.85 -19.52
N ARG A 286 5.22 -7.13 -19.89
CA ARG A 286 6.40 -7.62 -20.63
C ARG A 286 6.57 -6.92 -21.97
N ARG A 287 5.48 -6.71 -22.70
CA ARG A 287 5.50 -6.00 -23.98
C ARG A 287 6.03 -4.57 -23.82
N PHE A 288 5.56 -3.84 -22.81
CA PHE A 288 6.05 -2.48 -22.53
C PHE A 288 7.50 -2.47 -22.05
N LEU A 289 7.93 -3.44 -21.25
CA LEU A 289 9.33 -3.57 -20.83
C LEU A 289 10.26 -3.79 -22.03
N SER A 290 9.85 -4.61 -23.01
CA SER A 290 10.64 -4.82 -24.23
C SER A 290 10.75 -3.55 -25.06
N GLN A 291 9.71 -2.73 -25.13
CA GLN A 291 9.73 -1.43 -25.84
C GLN A 291 10.64 -0.41 -25.15
N GLU A 292 10.61 -0.30 -23.82
CA GLU A 292 11.50 0.62 -23.08
C GLU A 292 12.99 0.22 -23.28
N ALA A 293 13.28 -1.09 -23.37
CA ALA A 293 14.66 -1.57 -23.61
C ALA A 293 15.18 -1.32 -25.04
N GLU A 294 14.28 -1.11 -26.02
CA GLU A 294 14.66 -0.74 -27.40
C GLU A 294 14.86 0.77 -27.58
N ASP A 295 14.28 1.58 -26.68
CA ASP A 295 14.34 3.05 -26.71
C ASP A 295 15.54 3.61 -25.90
N GLU A 296 16.22 2.79 -25.05
CA GLU A 296 17.47 3.12 -24.32
C GLU A 296 18.73 2.77 -25.13
#